data_85a436ce1935f2c6f7ae251514fa3825
#
_entry.id   85a436ce1935f2c6f7ae251514fa3825
#
_cell.length_a   1.000
_cell.length_b   1.000
_cell.length_c   1.000
_cell.angle_alpha   90.00
_cell.angle_beta   90.00
_cell.angle_gamma   90.00
#
_symmetry.space_group_name_H-M   'P 1'
#
loop_
_entity.id
_entity.type
_entity.pdbx_description
1 polymer ?
#
loop_
_entity_poly.entity_id
_entity_poly.type
_entity_poly.pdbx_seq_one_letter_code
_entity_poly.pdbx_strand_id
1 'polypeptide(L)'
;MDFEKSIAEIEKCIGYTFRDKSLLRQAFTRTSFCNENNTRGNEFHSNEVLEFFGDSVLSCAIITLLLKGYTERYTHGIKTELNEGDFSNIKSSLSDKKNLSEATRALGLQKYLIMGEGDRKLGIENEPSVMEDLFESIVGAVYIDCDGNFKSVLKVVSKMLDVSGYLVKKAPRQSAKNSLQEWCAEKSHRLPAPVYKTISESGPDHKKSFERAC
;
A
#
# COMPACT_ATOMS: atom_id res chain seq x y z
N MET A 1 13.61 -9.60 22.08
CA MET A 1 14.64 -9.42 21.02
C MET A 1 15.23 -8.04 21.22
N ASP A 2 16.53 -7.88 21.08
CA ASP A 2 17.18 -6.57 21.21
C ASP A 2 17.09 -5.84 19.86
N PHE A 3 16.26 -4.81 19.77
CA PHE A 3 15.99 -4.07 18.54
C PHE A 3 17.26 -3.48 17.93
N GLU A 4 18.16 -2.93 18.78
CA GLU A 4 19.39 -2.29 18.33
C GLU A 4 20.29 -3.25 17.53
N LYS A 5 20.33 -4.53 17.92
CA LYS A 5 21.09 -5.55 17.19
C LYS A 5 20.43 -5.94 15.86
N SER A 6 19.17 -5.62 15.68
CA SER A 6 18.38 -5.94 14.48
C SER A 6 18.38 -4.83 13.43
N ILE A 7 18.84 -3.63 13.77
CA ILE A 7 18.81 -2.45 12.88
C ILE A 7 19.43 -2.76 11.51
N ALA A 8 20.62 -3.34 11.47
CA ALA A 8 21.32 -3.63 10.21
C ALA A 8 20.55 -4.64 9.33
N GLU A 9 19.87 -5.61 9.94
CA GLU A 9 19.05 -6.58 9.22
C GLU A 9 17.79 -5.92 8.68
N ILE A 10 17.12 -5.08 9.47
CA ILE A 10 15.94 -4.31 9.05
C ILE A 10 16.31 -3.41 7.87
N GLU A 11 17.37 -2.62 7.97
CA GLU A 11 17.84 -1.72 6.91
C GLU A 11 18.17 -2.48 5.61
N LYS A 12 18.76 -3.66 5.72
CA LYS A 12 19.01 -4.53 4.57
C LYS A 12 17.71 -5.00 3.92
N CYS A 13 16.71 -5.37 4.73
CA CYS A 13 15.40 -5.79 4.23
C CYS A 13 14.69 -4.68 3.47
N ILE A 14 14.62 -3.47 4.05
CA ILE A 14 13.93 -2.33 3.43
C ILE A 14 14.76 -1.64 2.34
N GLY A 15 16.09 -1.83 2.35
CA GLY A 15 17.01 -1.25 1.35
C GLY A 15 17.32 0.22 1.57
N TYR A 16 17.27 0.65 2.84
CA TYR A 16 17.55 2.02 3.24
C TYR A 16 18.34 2.03 4.54
N THR A 17 19.37 2.86 4.62
CA THR A 17 20.16 3.08 5.84
C THR A 17 19.76 4.41 6.46
N PHE A 18 19.13 4.36 7.63
CA PHE A 18 18.69 5.55 8.35
C PHE A 18 19.87 6.38 8.86
N ARG A 19 19.80 7.69 8.72
CA ARG A 19 20.70 8.64 9.34
C ARG A 19 20.36 8.80 10.83
N ASP A 20 19.06 8.89 11.13
CA ASP A 20 18.53 8.90 12.48
C ASP A 20 17.86 7.56 12.82
N LYS A 21 18.54 6.74 13.64
CA LYS A 21 18.01 5.44 14.07
C LYS A 21 16.80 5.56 15.00
N SER A 22 16.58 6.73 15.60
CA SER A 22 15.41 6.96 16.45
C SER A 22 14.11 6.96 15.62
N LEU A 23 14.12 7.47 14.39
CA LEU A 23 13.00 7.40 13.47
C LEU A 23 12.68 5.94 13.07
N LEU A 24 13.71 5.14 12.81
CA LEU A 24 13.52 3.71 12.55
C LEU A 24 12.90 3.03 13.78
N ARG A 25 13.43 3.28 14.98
CA ARG A 25 12.89 2.73 16.21
C ARG A 25 11.44 3.14 16.42
N GLN A 26 11.10 4.41 16.21
CA GLN A 26 9.73 4.90 16.33
C GLN A 26 8.78 4.20 15.35
N ALA A 27 9.18 3.99 14.09
CA ALA A 27 8.36 3.27 13.12
C ALA A 27 7.97 1.85 13.55
N PHE A 28 8.79 1.21 14.37
CA PHE A 28 8.54 -0.12 14.94
C PHE A 28 7.90 -0.10 16.33
N THR A 29 7.66 1.07 16.94
CA THR A 29 7.15 1.17 18.31
C THR A 29 5.64 1.34 18.33
N ARG A 30 4.93 0.40 18.97
CA ARG A 30 3.49 0.47 19.14
C ARG A 30 3.08 1.26 20.38
N THR A 31 1.87 1.80 20.35
CA THR A 31 1.26 2.55 21.46
C THR A 31 1.23 1.75 22.76
N SER A 32 1.02 0.43 22.68
CA SER A 32 1.03 -0.45 23.86
C SER A 32 2.38 -0.41 24.60
N PHE A 33 3.49 -0.38 23.86
CA PHE A 33 4.81 -0.22 24.47
C PHE A 33 4.98 1.13 25.17
N CYS A 34 4.53 2.21 24.52
CA CYS A 34 4.59 3.55 25.10
C CYS A 34 3.78 3.62 26.39
N ASN A 35 2.56 3.06 26.40
CA ASN A 35 1.69 3.06 27.57
C ASN A 35 2.29 2.31 28.77
N GLU A 36 3.04 1.23 28.52
CA GLU A 36 3.67 0.43 29.59
C GLU A 36 5.00 1.02 30.07
N ASN A 37 5.73 1.77 29.22
CA ASN A 37 7.13 2.13 29.49
C ASN A 37 7.38 3.64 29.61
N ASN A 38 6.44 4.50 29.24
CA ASN A 38 6.62 5.94 29.39
C ASN A 38 6.58 6.33 30.87
N THR A 39 7.62 7.04 31.28
CA THR A 39 7.77 7.59 32.62
C THR A 39 8.22 9.05 32.52
N ARG A 40 8.10 9.80 33.62
CA ARG A 40 8.55 11.19 33.67
C ARG A 40 10.06 11.28 33.39
N GLY A 41 10.42 11.83 32.22
CA GLY A 41 11.81 11.97 31.77
C GLY A 41 12.31 10.85 30.84
N ASN A 42 11.48 9.85 30.51
CA ASN A 42 11.77 8.84 29.51
C ASN A 42 10.50 8.58 28.68
N GLU A 43 10.39 9.29 27.56
CA GLU A 43 9.20 9.27 26.71
C GLU A 43 9.53 8.58 25.39
N PHE A 44 8.78 7.54 25.07
CA PHE A 44 8.76 6.88 23.77
C PHE A 44 7.57 7.37 22.97
N HIS A 45 7.74 7.49 21.67
CA HIS A 45 6.69 7.87 20.74
C HIS A 45 6.27 6.66 19.90
N SER A 46 4.96 6.48 19.73
CA SER A 46 4.41 5.42 18.90
C SER A 46 4.56 5.72 17.41
N ASN A 47 4.31 4.71 16.60
CA ASN A 47 4.36 4.80 15.15
C ASN A 47 3.13 5.47 14.51
N GLU A 48 2.05 5.76 15.26
CA GLU A 48 0.77 6.26 14.73
C GLU A 48 0.91 7.52 13.84
N VAL A 49 1.75 8.47 14.25
CA VAL A 49 1.97 9.69 13.44
C VAL A 49 2.74 9.37 12.16
N LEU A 50 3.69 8.43 12.23
CA LEU A 50 4.45 7.98 11.06
C LEU A 50 3.59 7.16 10.10
N GLU A 51 2.69 6.33 10.61
CA GLU A 51 1.67 5.59 9.87
C GLU A 51 0.75 6.55 9.10
N PHE A 52 0.08 7.46 9.83
CA PHE A 52 -0.82 8.45 9.24
C PHE A 52 -0.17 9.24 8.10
N PHE A 53 1.05 9.70 8.32
CA PHE A 53 1.82 10.43 7.32
C PHE A 53 2.28 9.51 6.19
N GLY A 54 2.73 8.31 6.54
CA GLY A 54 3.26 7.30 5.64
C GLY A 54 2.25 6.77 4.64
N ASP A 55 0.97 6.61 5.01
CA ASP A 55 -0.12 6.28 4.07
C ASP A 55 -0.17 7.27 2.90
N SER A 56 -0.15 8.56 3.19
CA SER A 56 -0.16 9.59 2.15
C SER A 56 1.08 9.55 1.25
N VAL A 57 2.26 9.34 1.84
CA VAL A 57 3.53 9.20 1.11
C VAL A 57 3.53 7.95 0.25
N LEU A 58 3.07 6.81 0.79
CA LEU A 58 2.94 5.54 0.08
C LEU A 58 1.99 5.65 -1.11
N SER A 59 0.82 6.26 -0.90
CA SER A 59 -0.15 6.53 -1.96
C SER A 59 0.47 7.32 -3.11
N CYS A 60 1.21 8.39 -2.80
CA CYS A 60 1.92 9.19 -3.80
C CYS A 60 3.03 8.39 -4.50
N ALA A 61 3.77 7.55 -3.75
CA ALA A 61 4.83 6.71 -4.29
C ALA A 61 4.28 5.66 -5.26
N ILE A 62 3.21 4.97 -4.90
CA ILE A 62 2.52 4.00 -5.77
C ILE A 62 2.08 4.67 -7.07
N ILE A 63 1.36 5.80 -7.00
CA ILE A 63 0.91 6.53 -8.20
C ILE A 63 2.11 6.93 -9.07
N THR A 64 3.18 7.41 -8.46
CA THR A 64 4.39 7.81 -9.21
C THR A 64 5.04 6.62 -9.92
N LEU A 65 5.07 5.44 -9.30
CA LEU A 65 5.58 4.22 -9.92
C LEU A 65 4.67 3.75 -11.05
N LEU A 66 3.35 3.80 -10.86
CA LEU A 66 2.36 3.47 -11.89
C LEU A 66 2.50 4.40 -13.10
N LEU A 67 2.57 5.71 -12.89
CA LEU A 67 2.77 6.67 -13.97
C LEU A 67 4.08 6.41 -14.74
N LYS A 68 5.16 6.07 -14.05
CA LYS A 68 6.42 5.71 -14.71
C LYS A 68 6.33 4.45 -15.57
N GLY A 69 5.49 3.49 -15.16
CA GLY A 69 5.32 2.22 -15.85
C GLY A 69 4.34 2.26 -17.02
N TYR A 70 3.33 3.14 -16.96
CA TYR A 70 2.22 3.15 -17.92
C TYR A 70 2.07 4.42 -18.72
N THR A 71 2.94 5.42 -18.55
CA THR A 71 2.84 6.67 -19.30
C THR A 71 4.08 6.95 -20.13
N GLU A 72 3.84 7.48 -21.32
CA GLU A 72 4.88 8.07 -22.17
C GLU A 72 4.77 9.59 -22.10
N ARG A 73 5.93 10.27 -22.07
CA ARG A 73 5.97 11.72 -22.18
C ARG A 73 5.77 12.13 -23.63
N TYR A 74 4.84 13.03 -23.85
CA TYR A 74 4.54 13.61 -25.15
C TYR A 74 4.80 15.11 -25.14
N THR A 75 4.90 15.72 -26.33
CA THR A 75 5.14 17.17 -26.49
C THR A 75 4.10 18.04 -25.78
N HIS A 76 2.89 17.53 -25.60
CA HIS A 76 1.75 18.22 -25.00
C HIS A 76 1.18 17.54 -23.74
N GLY A 77 2.00 16.75 -23.03
CA GLY A 77 1.57 16.10 -21.78
C GLY A 77 2.03 14.66 -21.64
N ILE A 78 1.21 13.84 -21.01
CA ILE A 78 1.43 12.41 -20.86
C ILE A 78 0.38 11.63 -21.65
N LYS A 79 0.78 10.52 -22.24
CA LYS A 79 -0.10 9.55 -22.89
C LYS A 79 -0.08 8.26 -22.09
N THR A 80 -1.24 7.66 -21.89
CA THR A 80 -1.41 6.34 -21.28
C THR A 80 -2.61 5.65 -21.90
N GLU A 81 -2.61 4.33 -21.88
CA GLU A 81 -3.75 3.51 -22.28
C GLU A 81 -4.72 3.26 -21.12
N LEU A 82 -4.31 3.58 -19.87
CA LEU A 82 -5.13 3.43 -18.68
C LEU A 82 -5.94 4.72 -18.45
N ASN A 83 -7.20 4.55 -18.04
CA ASN A 83 -8.02 5.66 -17.57
C ASN A 83 -7.85 5.91 -16.06
N GLU A 84 -8.45 6.96 -15.53
CA GLU A 84 -8.37 7.35 -14.11
C GLU A 84 -8.90 6.22 -13.19
N GLY A 85 -9.98 5.55 -13.58
CA GLY A 85 -10.57 4.43 -12.84
C GLY A 85 -9.61 3.24 -12.75
N ASP A 86 -8.85 2.95 -13.81
CA ASP A 86 -7.85 1.87 -13.82
C ASP A 86 -6.72 2.20 -12.83
N PHE A 87 -6.18 3.42 -12.87
CA PHE A 87 -5.17 3.87 -11.91
C PHE A 87 -5.67 3.81 -10.47
N SER A 88 -6.90 4.24 -10.23
CA SER A 88 -7.53 4.20 -8.91
C SER A 88 -7.67 2.78 -8.37
N ASN A 89 -8.14 1.85 -9.22
CA ASN A 89 -8.29 0.44 -8.86
C ASN A 89 -6.94 -0.22 -8.56
N ILE A 90 -5.93 0.02 -9.40
CA ILE A 90 -4.58 -0.54 -9.21
C ILE A 90 -3.97 0.03 -7.93
N LYS A 91 -4.05 1.35 -7.73
CA LYS A 91 -3.56 2.00 -6.51
C LYS A 91 -4.22 1.39 -5.27
N SER A 92 -5.55 1.30 -5.25
CA SER A 92 -6.30 0.74 -4.13
C SER A 92 -5.90 -0.70 -3.83
N SER A 93 -5.70 -1.52 -4.87
CA SER A 93 -5.28 -2.91 -4.68
C SER A 93 -3.83 -3.04 -4.19
N LEU A 94 -2.94 -2.14 -4.58
CA LEU A 94 -1.54 -2.14 -4.12
C LEU A 94 -1.42 -1.66 -2.68
N SER A 95 -2.26 -0.70 -2.25
CA SER A 95 -2.27 -0.14 -0.90
C SER A 95 -3.32 -0.79 0.01
N ASP A 96 -3.92 -1.92 -0.37
CA ASP A 96 -4.87 -2.58 0.51
C ASP A 96 -4.15 -3.32 1.66
N LYS A 97 -4.85 -3.44 2.77
CA LYS A 97 -4.40 -4.11 4.00
C LYS A 97 -3.79 -5.50 3.73
N LYS A 98 -4.43 -6.29 2.87
CA LYS A 98 -3.98 -7.64 2.57
C LYS A 98 -2.62 -7.61 1.87
N ASN A 99 -2.46 -6.76 0.86
CA ASN A 99 -1.23 -6.68 0.09
C ASN A 99 -0.07 -6.13 0.92
N LEU A 100 -0.30 -5.07 1.71
CA LEU A 100 0.73 -4.49 2.58
C LEU A 100 1.13 -5.45 3.70
N SER A 101 0.17 -6.15 4.31
CA SER A 101 0.46 -7.14 5.35
C SER A 101 1.22 -8.36 4.79
N GLU A 102 0.89 -8.83 3.61
CA GLU A 102 1.61 -9.91 2.93
C GLU A 102 3.05 -9.49 2.60
N ALA A 103 3.26 -8.26 2.13
CA ALA A 103 4.59 -7.70 1.86
C ALA A 103 5.43 -7.59 3.16
N THR A 104 4.86 -7.05 4.23
CA THR A 104 5.51 -6.95 5.54
C THR A 104 5.90 -8.33 6.08
N ARG A 105 5.02 -9.31 5.95
CA ARG A 105 5.26 -10.70 6.36
C ARG A 105 6.35 -11.36 5.53
N ALA A 106 6.35 -11.16 4.22
CA ALA A 106 7.37 -11.71 3.33
C ALA A 106 8.78 -11.19 3.63
N LEU A 107 8.88 -9.94 4.10
CA LEU A 107 10.11 -9.33 4.56
C LEU A 107 10.48 -9.72 6.02
N GLY A 108 9.56 -10.37 6.74
CA GLY A 108 9.76 -10.77 8.14
C GLY A 108 9.92 -9.59 9.11
N LEU A 109 9.36 -8.42 8.79
CA LEU A 109 9.56 -7.18 9.56
C LEU A 109 8.74 -7.16 10.84
N GLN A 110 7.58 -7.81 10.89
CA GLN A 110 6.69 -7.83 12.06
C GLN A 110 7.36 -8.41 13.32
N LYS A 111 8.34 -9.28 13.16
CA LYS A 111 9.08 -9.88 14.29
C LYS A 111 9.90 -8.87 15.10
N TYR A 112 10.18 -7.70 14.53
CA TYR A 112 10.95 -6.63 15.17
C TYR A 112 10.09 -5.58 15.87
N LEU A 113 8.75 -5.72 15.84
CA LEU A 113 7.86 -4.77 16.51
C LEU A 113 8.20 -4.65 18.00
N ILE A 114 8.27 -3.41 18.45
CA ILE A 114 8.42 -3.02 19.85
C ILE A 114 7.01 -2.77 20.37
N MET A 115 6.52 -3.68 21.21
CA MET A 115 5.14 -3.67 21.71
C MET A 115 5.09 -4.02 23.19
N GLY A 116 3.99 -3.68 23.84
CA GLY A 116 3.72 -4.04 25.23
C GLY A 116 3.57 -5.55 25.41
N GLU A 117 3.67 -6.00 26.67
CA GLU A 117 3.55 -7.43 27.00
C GLU A 117 2.17 -8.00 26.67
N GLY A 118 1.11 -7.18 26.80
CA GLY A 118 -0.25 -7.56 26.46
C GLY A 118 -0.37 -7.93 24.98
N ASP A 119 0.06 -7.05 24.09
CA ASP A 119 0.06 -7.26 22.64
C ASP A 119 0.88 -8.49 22.26
N ARG A 120 2.05 -8.65 22.89
CA ARG A 120 2.95 -9.80 22.64
C ARG A 120 2.31 -11.14 22.99
N LYS A 121 1.60 -11.21 24.12
CA LYS A 121 0.89 -12.43 24.56
C LYS A 121 -0.25 -12.82 23.62
N LEU A 122 -0.85 -11.83 22.97
CA LEU A 122 -1.94 -12.01 22.00
C LEU A 122 -1.45 -12.28 20.58
N GLY A 123 -0.14 -12.15 20.31
CA GLY A 123 0.43 -12.33 18.97
C GLY A 123 0.01 -11.27 17.96
N ILE A 124 -0.23 -10.04 18.45
CA ILE A 124 -0.75 -8.89 17.68
C ILE A 124 0.14 -8.55 16.49
N GLU A 125 1.43 -8.85 16.54
CA GLU A 125 2.37 -8.67 15.41
C GLU A 125 1.97 -9.42 14.14
N ASN A 126 1.09 -10.42 14.25
CA ASN A 126 0.61 -11.21 13.12
C ASN A 126 -0.72 -10.71 12.53
N GLU A 127 -1.34 -9.71 13.17
CA GLU A 127 -2.57 -9.11 12.69
C GLU A 127 -2.32 -8.30 11.41
N PRO A 128 -3.16 -8.47 10.37
CA PRO A 128 -2.97 -7.76 9.09
C PRO A 128 -2.95 -6.24 9.22
N SER A 129 -3.77 -5.66 10.10
CA SER A 129 -3.78 -4.21 10.34
C SER A 129 -2.46 -3.72 10.93
N VAL A 130 -1.89 -4.47 11.87
CA VAL A 130 -0.62 -4.10 12.51
C VAL A 130 0.56 -4.17 11.54
N MET A 131 0.52 -5.10 10.59
CA MET A 131 1.53 -5.20 9.55
C MET A 131 1.37 -4.12 8.46
N GLU A 132 0.15 -3.70 8.16
CA GLU A 132 -0.19 -2.54 7.33
C GLU A 132 0.40 -1.27 7.98
N ASP A 133 0.01 -0.98 9.23
CA ASP A 133 0.48 0.17 10.03
C ASP A 133 2.02 0.24 10.05
N LEU A 134 2.68 -0.92 10.23
CA LEU A 134 4.14 -1.03 10.20
C LEU A 134 4.72 -0.67 8.82
N PHE A 135 4.11 -1.15 7.74
CA PHE A 135 4.57 -0.81 6.39
C PHE A 135 4.54 0.70 6.15
N GLU A 136 3.40 1.31 6.46
CA GLU A 136 3.18 2.74 6.28
C GLU A 136 4.11 3.58 7.16
N SER A 137 4.25 3.21 8.43
CA SER A 137 5.15 3.92 9.35
C SER A 137 6.62 3.87 8.92
N ILE A 138 7.09 2.76 8.33
CA ILE A 138 8.43 2.67 7.73
C ILE A 138 8.57 3.65 6.56
N VAL A 139 7.58 3.73 5.68
CA VAL A 139 7.60 4.67 4.55
C VAL A 139 7.62 6.11 5.03
N GLY A 140 6.81 6.44 6.04
CA GLY A 140 6.80 7.76 6.68
C GLY A 140 8.15 8.13 7.30
N ALA A 141 8.75 7.20 8.05
CA ALA A 141 10.06 7.39 8.66
C ALA A 141 11.17 7.62 7.61
N VAL A 142 11.17 6.83 6.51
CA VAL A 142 12.12 7.01 5.41
C VAL A 142 11.99 8.38 4.77
N TYR A 143 10.76 8.85 4.54
CA TYR A 143 10.53 10.17 3.95
C TYR A 143 11.11 11.29 4.81
N ILE A 144 10.89 11.23 6.13
CA ILE A 144 11.42 12.21 7.08
C ILE A 144 12.95 12.12 7.12
N ASP A 145 13.52 10.93 7.27
CA ASP A 145 14.96 10.73 7.39
C ASP A 145 15.75 11.16 6.13
N CYS A 146 15.13 11.07 4.96
CA CYS A 146 15.75 11.48 3.71
C CYS A 146 15.44 12.95 3.31
N ASP A 147 14.92 13.77 4.23
CA ASP A 147 14.53 15.18 4.00
C ASP A 147 13.61 15.34 2.77
N GLY A 148 12.64 14.45 2.62
CA GLY A 148 11.70 14.48 1.50
C GLY A 148 12.30 14.09 0.14
N ASN A 149 13.47 13.49 0.08
CA ASN A 149 14.03 12.98 -1.17
C ASN A 149 13.18 11.81 -1.70
N PHE A 150 12.19 12.15 -2.51
CA PHE A 150 11.20 11.20 -3.01
C PHE A 150 11.79 10.07 -3.86
N LYS A 151 12.99 10.27 -4.47
CA LYS A 151 13.67 9.17 -5.17
C LYS A 151 14.08 8.04 -4.23
N SER A 152 14.50 8.38 -3.01
CA SER A 152 14.82 7.41 -1.97
C SER A 152 13.57 6.63 -1.53
N VAL A 153 12.45 7.33 -1.32
CA VAL A 153 11.16 6.72 -1.00
C VAL A 153 10.72 5.74 -2.09
N LEU A 154 10.74 6.16 -3.35
CA LEU A 154 10.38 5.28 -4.49
C LEU A 154 11.23 4.01 -4.53
N LYS A 155 12.53 4.12 -4.23
CA LYS A 155 13.43 2.97 -4.20
C LYS A 155 13.04 2.00 -3.09
N VAL A 156 12.72 2.51 -1.89
CA VAL A 156 12.27 1.70 -0.75
C VAL A 156 10.94 1.03 -1.07
N VAL A 157 9.94 1.79 -1.51
CA VAL A 157 8.62 1.26 -1.86
C VAL A 157 8.73 0.19 -2.95
N SER A 158 9.52 0.41 -4.02
CA SER A 158 9.74 -0.59 -5.07
C SER A 158 10.44 -1.86 -4.58
N LYS A 159 11.21 -1.79 -3.48
CA LYS A 159 11.85 -2.95 -2.89
C LYS A 159 10.92 -3.71 -1.95
N MET A 160 10.12 -2.98 -1.18
CA MET A 160 9.22 -3.57 -0.19
C MET A 160 7.93 -4.10 -0.81
N LEU A 161 7.49 -3.50 -1.92
CA LEU A 161 6.23 -3.83 -2.61
C LEU A 161 6.51 -4.17 -4.07
N ASP A 162 6.10 -5.35 -4.52
CA ASP A 162 6.24 -5.78 -5.92
C ASP A 162 5.23 -5.07 -6.83
N VAL A 163 5.44 -3.77 -7.05
CA VAL A 163 4.61 -2.98 -7.96
C VAL A 163 4.71 -3.51 -9.39
N SER A 164 5.92 -3.87 -9.85
CA SER A 164 6.14 -4.33 -11.23
C SER A 164 5.49 -5.68 -11.52
N GLY A 165 5.64 -6.65 -10.63
CA GLY A 165 5.00 -7.96 -10.79
C GLY A 165 3.48 -7.89 -10.70
N TYR A 166 2.94 -6.95 -9.93
CA TYR A 166 1.51 -6.68 -9.89
C TYR A 166 1.00 -6.17 -11.24
N LEU A 167 1.74 -5.27 -11.89
CA LEU A 167 1.41 -4.70 -13.20
C LEU A 167 1.36 -5.76 -14.29
N VAL A 168 2.31 -6.69 -14.30
CA VAL A 168 2.36 -7.80 -15.27
C VAL A 168 1.25 -8.81 -15.04
N LYS A 169 0.91 -9.11 -13.78
CA LYS A 169 -0.07 -10.16 -13.42
C LYS A 169 -1.52 -9.69 -13.47
N LYS A 170 -1.75 -8.40 -13.24
CA LYS A 170 -3.09 -7.82 -13.13
C LYS A 170 -3.24 -6.55 -13.99
N ALA A 171 -2.63 -6.53 -15.20
CA ALA A 171 -3.07 -5.55 -16.17
C ALA A 171 -4.61 -5.57 -16.16
N PRO A 172 -5.28 -4.43 -15.88
CA PRO A 172 -6.73 -4.45 -15.73
C PRO A 172 -7.33 -5.10 -16.96
N ARG A 173 -7.92 -6.29 -16.79
CA ARG A 173 -8.88 -6.76 -17.77
C ARG A 173 -10.01 -5.75 -17.64
N GLN A 174 -10.12 -4.85 -18.58
CA GLN A 174 -11.29 -3.99 -18.68
C GLN A 174 -12.51 -4.85 -18.38
N SER A 175 -13.33 -4.43 -17.42
CA SER A 175 -14.56 -5.17 -17.17
C SER A 175 -15.28 -5.25 -18.50
N ALA A 176 -15.74 -6.44 -18.90
CA ALA A 176 -16.45 -6.65 -20.18
C ALA A 176 -17.57 -5.60 -20.38
N LYS A 177 -18.15 -5.13 -19.27
CA LYS A 177 -19.13 -4.05 -19.24
C LYS A 177 -18.53 -2.71 -19.71
N ASN A 178 -17.37 -2.32 -19.19
CA ASN A 178 -16.71 -1.06 -19.56
C ASN A 178 -16.24 -1.10 -21.01
N SER A 179 -15.62 -2.24 -21.42
CA SER A 179 -15.21 -2.45 -22.81
C SER A 179 -16.36 -2.32 -23.79
N LEU A 180 -17.54 -2.87 -23.46
CA LEU A 180 -18.72 -2.77 -24.28
C LEU A 180 -19.27 -1.33 -24.32
N GLN A 181 -19.29 -0.63 -23.20
CA GLN A 181 -19.73 0.77 -23.16
C GLN A 181 -18.83 1.68 -23.98
N GLU A 182 -17.51 1.53 -23.88
CA GLU A 182 -16.53 2.28 -24.66
C GLU A 182 -16.66 1.97 -26.14
N TRP A 183 -16.79 0.69 -26.50
CA TRP A 183 -17.00 0.25 -27.88
C TRP A 183 -18.26 0.86 -28.48
N CYS A 184 -19.38 0.88 -27.75
CA CYS A 184 -20.63 1.52 -28.21
C CYS A 184 -20.48 3.06 -28.34
N ALA A 185 -19.69 3.69 -27.48
CA ALA A 185 -19.48 5.14 -27.48
C ALA A 185 -18.49 5.61 -28.56
N GLU A 186 -17.69 4.72 -29.14
CA GLU A 186 -16.76 5.09 -30.21
C GLU A 186 -17.47 5.75 -31.38
N LYS A 187 -16.88 6.82 -31.90
CA LYS A 187 -17.45 7.60 -33.03
C LYS A 187 -17.71 6.75 -34.27
N SER A 188 -16.97 5.64 -34.43
CA SER A 188 -17.12 4.69 -35.55
C SER A 188 -18.41 3.86 -35.47
N HIS A 189 -18.89 3.53 -34.26
CA HIS A 189 -20.04 2.64 -34.09
C HIS A 189 -21.37 3.38 -33.89
N ARG A 190 -21.35 4.55 -33.22
CA ARG A 190 -22.53 5.40 -32.95
C ARG A 190 -23.73 4.63 -32.36
N LEU A 191 -23.48 3.64 -31.54
CA LEU A 191 -24.52 2.86 -30.90
C LEU A 191 -25.01 3.52 -29.60
N PRO A 192 -26.28 3.32 -29.21
CA PRO A 192 -26.76 3.78 -27.94
C PRO A 192 -26.02 3.06 -26.78
N ALA A 193 -25.94 3.73 -25.64
CA ALA A 193 -25.34 3.12 -24.46
C ALA A 193 -26.04 1.81 -24.10
N PRO A 194 -25.28 0.74 -23.76
CA PRO A 194 -25.86 -0.56 -23.42
C PRO A 194 -26.77 -0.46 -22.19
N VAL A 195 -27.97 -1.02 -22.29
CA VAL A 195 -28.94 -1.08 -21.20
C VAL A 195 -28.88 -2.47 -20.56
N TYR A 196 -28.48 -2.56 -19.32
CA TYR A 196 -28.33 -3.84 -18.61
C TYR A 196 -29.62 -4.19 -17.86
N LYS A 197 -30.12 -5.41 -18.08
CA LYS A 197 -31.23 -5.99 -17.30
C LYS A 197 -30.70 -7.16 -16.46
N THR A 198 -31.08 -7.21 -15.18
CA THR A 198 -30.82 -8.36 -14.33
C THR A 198 -31.76 -9.48 -14.76
N ILE A 199 -31.21 -10.63 -15.16
CA ILE A 199 -31.95 -11.82 -15.59
C ILE A 199 -32.19 -12.72 -14.38
N SER A 200 -31.17 -12.93 -13.57
CA SER A 200 -31.24 -13.79 -12.41
C SER A 200 -30.44 -13.23 -11.24
N GLU A 201 -30.87 -13.59 -10.05
CA GLU A 201 -30.21 -13.25 -8.79
C GLU A 201 -30.09 -14.54 -7.98
N SER A 202 -28.92 -14.85 -7.47
CA SER A 202 -28.62 -16.05 -6.70
C SER A 202 -27.59 -15.79 -5.60
N GLY A 203 -27.60 -16.65 -4.58
CA GLY A 203 -26.68 -16.57 -3.45
C GLY A 203 -27.26 -15.88 -2.21
N PRO A 204 -26.61 -16.03 -1.05
CA PRO A 204 -27.05 -15.41 0.20
C PRO A 204 -26.89 -13.90 0.18
N ASP A 205 -27.67 -13.17 1.01
CA ASP A 205 -27.73 -11.68 0.99
C ASP A 205 -26.41 -10.98 1.09
N HIS A 206 -25.43 -11.55 1.76
CA HIS A 206 -24.07 -11.01 1.89
C HIS A 206 -23.13 -11.38 0.74
N LYS A 207 -23.58 -12.20 -0.24
CA LYS A 207 -22.79 -12.66 -1.38
C LYS A 207 -23.68 -12.95 -2.59
N LYS A 208 -24.51 -11.98 -2.96
CA LYS A 208 -25.39 -12.08 -4.12
C LYS A 208 -24.61 -12.09 -5.43
N SER A 209 -24.97 -13.01 -6.30
CA SER A 209 -24.48 -13.09 -7.67
C SER A 209 -25.61 -12.67 -8.62
N PHE A 210 -25.28 -11.79 -9.56
CA PHE A 210 -26.26 -11.26 -10.52
C PHE A 210 -25.86 -11.67 -11.93
N GLU A 211 -26.78 -12.28 -12.66
CA GLU A 211 -26.65 -12.49 -14.08
C GLU A 211 -27.34 -11.34 -14.81
N ARG A 212 -26.65 -10.69 -15.73
CA ARG A 212 -27.15 -9.55 -16.47
C ARG A 212 -26.98 -9.75 -17.96
N ALA A 213 -28.00 -9.38 -18.72
CA ALA A 213 -27.92 -9.25 -20.19
C ALA A 213 -27.95 -7.76 -20.57
N CYS A 214 -27.39 -7.43 -21.75
CA CYS A 214 -27.54 -6.16 -22.41
C CYS A 214 -28.04 -6.33 -23.83
#